data_f9a2c7c720c5ccb798c56349235205c9
#
_entry.id   f9a2c7c720c5ccb798c56349235205c9
#
_cell.length_a   1.000
_cell.length_b   1.000
_cell.length_c   1.000
_cell.angle_alpha   90.00
_cell.angle_beta   90.00
_cell.angle_gamma   90.00
#
_symmetry.space_group_name_H-M   'P 1'
#
loop_
_entity.id
_entity.type
_entity.pdbx_description
1 polymer ?
#
loop_
_entity_poly.entity_id
_entity_poly.type
_entity_poly.pdbx_seq_one_letter_code
_entity_poly.pdbx_strand_id
1 'polypeptide(L)'
;MELMVSLNGVKVGTLLKDKSGGLHFSYTERWIKRAGARPISLSLPITKQKYAGDVVYNFFDNLLPDSLTIRNKIQARFNVGSGHAFDLLAAIGKDCVGAIQLASEQTESVQQLNYKVLSDLDVEKLLQGYKHTALGMENDDDDFRISIAGAQEKTALLKIGQQWAKPTGSTPTSHIMKLPMGELPQVGIDLTDSCENEFICLELARAFSFNVANSEVLYFGDQKVLSVERFDRKYASDGSWLMRLPQEDFCQAMGISSAQKYQSDGGPGIKDCLNLLTASSNGKDRETFFRAQIFFWLIAAIDGHGKNFSVFLEPENTYKMTPLYDVLSAFPVMTKKALQPQKIKMAMSLKGKNTHWKWDDIQPRHFVSTAVQVKYPSDKAAAHYEYFVDNVENAIAKVEGKIPDNFPPYIAEAIFSGLRKQASKKLF
;
A
#
# COMPACT_ATOMS: atom_id res chain seq x y z
N MET A 1 21.99 -19.41 -5.41
CA MET A 1 20.92 -19.69 -4.42
C MET A 1 19.58 -19.56 -5.12
N GLU A 2 18.62 -20.42 -4.79
CA GLU A 2 17.31 -20.42 -5.46
C GLU A 2 16.18 -20.33 -4.45
N LEU A 3 15.11 -19.60 -4.81
CA LEU A 3 13.83 -19.58 -4.11
C LEU A 3 12.74 -20.00 -5.07
N MET A 4 11.88 -20.89 -4.62
CA MET A 4 10.63 -21.19 -5.31
C MET A 4 9.68 -20.03 -5.16
N VAL A 5 9.11 -19.56 -6.27
CA VAL A 5 8.05 -18.55 -6.31
C VAL A 5 6.73 -19.24 -6.57
N SER A 6 5.76 -19.03 -5.68
CA SER A 6 4.45 -19.68 -5.74
C SER A 6 3.33 -18.66 -5.62
N LEU A 7 2.15 -19.01 -6.14
CA LEU A 7 0.87 -18.34 -5.93
C LEU A 7 -0.10 -19.36 -5.31
N ASN A 8 -0.56 -19.10 -4.10
CA ASN A 8 -1.43 -20.02 -3.36
C ASN A 8 -0.91 -21.47 -3.38
N GLY A 9 0.38 -21.67 -3.05
CA GLY A 9 1.03 -22.97 -3.02
C GLY A 9 1.36 -23.61 -4.37
N VAL A 10 0.94 -23.00 -5.49
CA VAL A 10 1.26 -23.48 -6.82
C VAL A 10 2.55 -22.82 -7.32
N LYS A 11 3.57 -23.63 -7.58
CA LYS A 11 4.85 -23.14 -8.12
C LYS A 11 4.63 -22.49 -9.49
N VAL A 12 4.96 -21.20 -9.58
CA VAL A 12 4.90 -20.41 -10.82
C VAL A 12 6.25 -20.21 -11.47
N GLY A 13 7.32 -20.18 -10.66
CA GLY A 13 8.66 -19.91 -11.15
C GLY A 13 9.74 -20.14 -10.11
N THR A 14 10.93 -19.70 -10.47
CA THR A 14 12.13 -19.78 -9.61
C THR A 14 12.85 -18.44 -9.67
N LEU A 15 13.17 -17.88 -8.50
CA LEU A 15 14.04 -16.72 -8.34
C LEU A 15 15.46 -17.22 -8.00
N LEU A 16 16.42 -16.88 -8.82
CA LEU A 16 17.83 -17.25 -8.65
C LEU A 16 18.65 -16.00 -8.33
N LYS A 17 19.52 -16.10 -7.33
CA LYS A 17 20.60 -15.15 -7.07
C LYS A 17 21.91 -15.79 -7.56
N ASP A 18 22.55 -15.16 -8.53
CA ASP A 18 23.83 -15.61 -9.07
C ASP A 18 25.01 -15.24 -8.14
N LYS A 19 26.22 -15.63 -8.52
CA LYS A 19 27.44 -15.41 -7.71
C LYS A 19 27.81 -13.92 -7.60
N SER A 20 27.38 -13.11 -8.54
CA SER A 20 27.61 -11.65 -8.55
C SER A 20 26.53 -10.88 -7.76
N GLY A 21 25.47 -11.54 -7.28
CA GLY A 21 24.33 -10.94 -6.61
C GLY A 21 23.18 -10.58 -7.55
N GLY A 22 23.32 -10.80 -8.87
CA GLY A 22 22.28 -10.53 -9.86
C GLY A 22 21.07 -11.45 -9.67
N LEU A 23 19.85 -10.90 -9.86
CA LEU A 23 18.62 -11.64 -9.77
C LEU A 23 18.09 -12.07 -11.14
N HIS A 24 17.68 -13.33 -11.21
CA HIS A 24 17.06 -13.94 -12.39
C HIS A 24 15.76 -14.59 -11.99
N PHE A 25 14.71 -14.38 -12.77
CA PHE A 25 13.44 -15.05 -12.58
C PHE A 25 13.08 -15.89 -13.81
N SER A 26 12.59 -17.09 -13.58
CA SER A 26 12.13 -17.98 -14.65
C SER A 26 10.77 -18.56 -14.32
N TYR A 27 9.81 -18.41 -15.24
CA TYR A 27 8.55 -19.13 -15.16
C TYR A 27 8.73 -20.63 -15.43
N THR A 28 7.94 -21.47 -14.76
CA THR A 28 7.87 -22.89 -15.10
C THR A 28 7.01 -23.09 -16.37
N GLU A 29 7.39 -24.03 -17.22
CA GLU A 29 6.57 -24.40 -18.40
C GLU A 29 5.16 -24.83 -17.99
N ARG A 30 5.05 -25.57 -16.87
CA ARG A 30 3.77 -26.02 -16.33
C ARG A 30 2.84 -24.84 -16.02
N TRP A 31 3.40 -23.74 -15.47
CA TRP A 31 2.62 -22.52 -15.18
C TRP A 31 2.19 -21.83 -16.47
N ILE A 32 3.12 -21.62 -17.40
CA ILE A 32 2.83 -20.94 -18.69
C ILE A 32 1.70 -21.63 -19.45
N LYS A 33 1.68 -22.98 -19.44
CA LYS A 33 0.67 -23.81 -20.15
C LYS A 33 -0.62 -24.00 -19.37
N ARG A 34 -0.72 -23.49 -18.12
CA ARG A 34 -1.88 -23.70 -17.27
C ARG A 34 -3.04 -22.78 -17.68
N ALA A 35 -4.25 -23.34 -17.74
CA ALA A 35 -5.46 -22.53 -17.92
C ALA A 35 -5.59 -21.51 -16.75
N GLY A 36 -5.87 -20.24 -17.07
CA GLY A 36 -5.95 -19.14 -16.11
C GLY A 36 -4.60 -18.70 -15.54
N ALA A 37 -3.48 -19.11 -16.16
CA ALA A 37 -2.16 -18.58 -15.82
C ALA A 37 -2.16 -17.05 -16.00
N ARG A 38 -1.41 -16.41 -15.12
CA ARG A 38 -1.19 -14.95 -15.13
C ARG A 38 0.25 -14.63 -14.80
N PRO A 39 0.77 -13.46 -15.18
CA PRO A 39 2.10 -13.04 -14.78
C PRO A 39 2.16 -12.82 -13.27
N ILE A 40 3.36 -12.88 -12.68
CA ILE A 40 3.57 -12.40 -11.31
C ILE A 40 3.62 -10.87 -11.25
N SER A 41 3.87 -10.21 -12.39
CA SER A 41 3.88 -8.76 -12.59
C SER A 41 3.63 -8.41 -14.04
N LEU A 42 3.03 -7.24 -14.29
CA LEU A 42 2.91 -6.66 -15.64
C LEU A 42 4.29 -6.35 -16.24
N SER A 43 5.29 -6.06 -15.41
CA SER A 43 6.69 -5.87 -15.85
C SER A 43 7.41 -7.19 -16.16
N LEU A 44 6.83 -8.35 -15.77
CA LEU A 44 7.36 -9.69 -16.00
C LEU A 44 6.30 -10.58 -16.69
N PRO A 45 5.80 -10.21 -17.89
CA PRO A 45 4.72 -10.93 -18.56
C PRO A 45 5.09 -12.36 -18.93
N ILE A 46 4.14 -13.30 -18.85
CA ILE A 46 4.38 -14.72 -19.12
C ILE A 46 4.71 -15.06 -20.60
N THR A 47 4.65 -14.08 -21.48
CA THR A 47 5.05 -14.23 -22.91
C THR A 47 6.54 -14.51 -23.08
N LYS A 48 7.34 -14.19 -22.07
CA LYS A 48 8.77 -14.50 -21.97
C LYS A 48 9.02 -15.37 -20.77
N GLN A 49 9.78 -16.45 -20.95
CA GLN A 49 10.02 -17.42 -19.88
C GLN A 49 11.03 -16.94 -18.83
N LYS A 50 12.07 -16.20 -19.25
CA LYS A 50 13.22 -15.84 -18.38
C LYS A 50 13.43 -14.33 -18.36
N TYR A 51 13.71 -13.81 -17.17
CA TYR A 51 13.99 -12.41 -16.88
C TYR A 51 15.27 -12.28 -16.06
N ALA A 52 15.98 -11.15 -16.21
CA ALA A 52 17.20 -10.84 -15.45
C ALA A 52 17.36 -9.32 -15.30
N GLY A 53 18.21 -8.91 -14.36
CA GLY A 53 18.59 -7.52 -14.13
C GLY A 53 17.57 -6.72 -13.35
N ASP A 54 17.55 -5.41 -13.55
CA ASP A 54 16.84 -4.45 -12.71
C ASP A 54 15.33 -4.72 -12.62
N VAL A 55 14.69 -5.13 -13.70
CA VAL A 55 13.25 -5.42 -13.67
C VAL A 55 12.89 -6.54 -12.69
N VAL A 56 13.75 -7.54 -12.57
CA VAL A 56 13.56 -8.63 -11.58
C VAL A 56 13.86 -8.12 -10.18
N TYR A 57 14.99 -7.43 -10.01
CA TYR A 57 15.37 -6.85 -8.72
C TYR A 57 14.26 -5.92 -8.21
N ASN A 58 13.83 -4.98 -9.03
CA ASN A 58 12.83 -3.98 -8.66
C ASN A 58 11.50 -4.62 -8.24
N PHE A 59 11.03 -5.65 -8.96
CA PHE A 59 9.79 -6.34 -8.59
C PHE A 59 9.90 -6.97 -7.20
N PHE A 60 10.96 -7.74 -6.94
CA PHE A 60 11.11 -8.44 -5.67
C PHE A 60 11.49 -7.50 -4.52
N ASP A 61 12.31 -6.46 -4.76
CA ASP A 61 12.66 -5.46 -3.76
C ASP A 61 11.44 -4.65 -3.28
N ASN A 62 10.49 -4.36 -4.18
CA ASN A 62 9.25 -3.67 -3.84
C ASN A 62 8.30 -4.47 -2.91
N LEU A 63 8.50 -5.77 -2.74
CA LEU A 63 7.78 -6.58 -1.75
C LEU A 63 8.26 -6.32 -0.31
N LEU A 64 9.44 -5.72 -0.13
CA LEU A 64 10.06 -5.44 1.17
C LEU A 64 9.69 -4.05 1.69
N PRO A 65 9.81 -3.80 3.00
CA PRO A 65 9.74 -2.45 3.56
C PRO A 65 10.72 -1.50 2.89
N ASP A 66 10.29 -0.24 2.65
CA ASP A 66 11.14 0.79 2.03
C ASP A 66 12.22 1.30 3.01
N SER A 67 11.94 1.27 4.32
CA SER A 67 12.82 1.78 5.37
C SER A 67 14.02 0.86 5.60
N LEU A 68 15.23 1.38 5.43
CA LEU A 68 16.47 0.67 5.77
C LEU A 68 16.51 0.29 7.25
N THR A 69 15.99 1.12 8.14
CA THR A 69 15.92 0.82 9.57
C THR A 69 15.07 -0.42 9.83
N ILE A 70 13.91 -0.55 9.16
CA ILE A 70 13.04 -1.74 9.28
C ILE A 70 13.73 -2.96 8.67
N ARG A 71 14.38 -2.83 7.49
CA ARG A 71 15.15 -3.93 6.87
C ARG A 71 16.27 -4.41 7.80
N ASN A 72 16.99 -3.51 8.44
CA ASN A 72 18.05 -3.85 9.41
C ASN A 72 17.49 -4.59 10.64
N LYS A 73 16.31 -4.17 11.15
CA LYS A 73 15.62 -4.89 12.24
C LYS A 73 15.24 -6.31 11.80
N ILE A 74 14.72 -6.48 10.58
CA ILE A 74 14.39 -7.80 10.01
C ILE A 74 15.66 -8.64 9.88
N GLN A 75 16.73 -8.09 9.32
CA GLN A 75 18.01 -8.76 9.17
C GLN A 75 18.54 -9.28 10.51
N ALA A 76 18.52 -8.44 11.54
CA ALA A 76 18.97 -8.81 12.89
C ALA A 76 18.08 -9.92 13.50
N ARG A 77 16.74 -9.74 13.40
CA ARG A 77 15.77 -10.67 14.00
C ARG A 77 15.86 -12.08 13.41
N PHE A 78 16.03 -12.20 12.11
CA PHE A 78 16.08 -13.48 11.41
C PHE A 78 17.51 -13.95 11.10
N ASN A 79 18.52 -13.28 11.68
CA ASN A 79 19.94 -13.59 11.48
C ASN A 79 20.31 -13.73 9.98
N VAL A 80 19.81 -12.80 9.16
CA VAL A 80 20.03 -12.82 7.71
C VAL A 80 21.40 -12.23 7.39
N GLY A 81 22.18 -12.93 6.55
CA GLY A 81 23.57 -12.56 6.26
C GLY A 81 23.75 -11.24 5.51
N SER A 82 22.71 -10.72 4.84
CA SER A 82 22.78 -9.44 4.12
C SER A 82 21.42 -8.75 4.01
N GLY A 83 21.42 -7.43 3.77
CA GLY A 83 20.21 -6.66 3.46
C GLY A 83 19.72 -6.77 2.01
N HIS A 84 20.31 -7.66 1.20
CA HIS A 84 19.90 -7.87 -0.19
C HIS A 84 18.48 -8.45 -0.28
N ALA A 85 17.69 -7.97 -1.25
CA ALA A 85 16.28 -8.35 -1.39
C ALA A 85 16.05 -9.87 -1.39
N PHE A 86 16.89 -10.63 -2.08
CA PHE A 86 16.81 -12.09 -2.11
C PHE A 86 16.93 -12.71 -0.70
N ASP A 87 17.93 -12.27 0.08
CA ASP A 87 18.23 -12.85 1.38
C ASP A 87 17.14 -12.52 2.41
N LEU A 88 16.64 -11.29 2.39
CA LEU A 88 15.50 -10.88 3.23
C LEU A 88 14.23 -11.67 2.86
N LEU A 89 13.92 -11.79 1.56
CA LEU A 89 12.75 -12.54 1.10
C LEU A 89 12.86 -14.05 1.37
N ALA A 90 14.06 -14.62 1.37
CA ALA A 90 14.28 -16.00 1.81
C ALA A 90 13.84 -16.19 3.27
N ALA A 91 14.02 -15.16 4.10
CA ALA A 91 13.65 -15.20 5.51
C ALA A 91 12.17 -14.91 5.75
N ILE A 92 11.58 -13.91 5.07
CA ILE A 92 10.24 -13.40 5.41
C ILE A 92 9.22 -13.49 4.27
N GLY A 93 9.56 -14.04 3.11
CA GLY A 93 8.73 -14.04 1.91
C GLY A 93 7.56 -15.04 1.89
N LYS A 94 7.25 -15.71 3.00
CA LYS A 94 6.14 -16.68 3.08
C LYS A 94 4.75 -16.00 2.95
N ASP A 95 4.60 -14.74 3.39
CA ASP A 95 3.36 -13.96 3.26
C ASP A 95 3.67 -12.52 2.82
N CYS A 96 3.74 -12.32 1.52
CA CYS A 96 3.94 -11.01 0.91
C CYS A 96 2.61 -10.28 0.64
N VAL A 97 2.71 -9.02 0.21
CA VAL A 97 1.61 -8.31 -0.44
C VAL A 97 1.24 -9.05 -1.73
N GLY A 98 -0.06 -9.12 -2.03
CA GLY A 98 -0.54 -9.94 -3.13
C GLY A 98 -0.50 -11.44 -2.81
N ALA A 99 -0.22 -12.25 -3.83
CA ALA A 99 -0.25 -13.70 -3.71
C ALA A 99 1.14 -14.36 -3.76
N ILE A 100 2.19 -13.57 -3.88
CA ILE A 100 3.56 -14.09 -3.97
C ILE A 100 3.96 -14.75 -2.64
N GLN A 101 4.51 -15.95 -2.76
CA GLN A 101 5.14 -16.70 -1.69
C GLN A 101 6.53 -17.14 -2.15
N LEU A 102 7.53 -16.89 -1.32
CA LEU A 102 8.92 -17.32 -1.57
C LEU A 102 9.36 -18.29 -0.48
N ALA A 103 9.92 -19.40 -0.89
CA ALA A 103 10.46 -20.42 0.00
C ALA A 103 11.62 -21.18 -0.67
N SER A 104 12.55 -21.70 0.13
CA SER A 104 13.64 -22.58 -0.34
C SER A 104 13.13 -23.98 -0.71
N GLU A 105 12.03 -24.41 -0.11
CA GLU A 105 11.41 -25.72 -0.31
C GLU A 105 9.93 -25.58 -0.62
N GLN A 106 9.31 -26.67 -1.08
CA GLN A 106 7.88 -26.70 -1.36
C GLN A 106 7.10 -26.44 -0.06
N THR A 107 6.25 -25.42 -0.06
CA THR A 107 5.41 -25.09 1.09
C THR A 107 4.35 -26.17 1.31
N GLU A 108 3.97 -26.35 2.58
CA GLU A 108 2.84 -27.19 3.00
C GLU A 108 1.53 -26.76 2.32
N SER A 109 0.49 -27.56 2.43
CA SER A 109 -0.82 -27.24 1.86
C SER A 109 -1.30 -25.88 2.33
N VAL A 110 -1.63 -24.98 1.38
CA VAL A 110 -2.20 -23.66 1.66
C VAL A 110 -3.72 -23.70 1.91
N GLN A 111 -4.35 -24.88 1.72
CA GLN A 111 -5.80 -25.08 1.85
C GLN A 111 -6.21 -25.47 3.27
N GLN A 112 -5.37 -25.15 4.24
CA GLN A 112 -5.61 -25.37 5.65
C GLN A 112 -5.21 -24.12 6.45
N LEU A 113 -6.03 -23.70 7.40
CA LEU A 113 -5.71 -22.59 8.29
C LEU A 113 -5.05 -23.15 9.56
N ASN A 114 -3.76 -22.87 9.71
CA ASN A 114 -2.97 -23.20 10.91
C ASN A 114 -2.65 -21.89 11.64
N TYR A 115 -3.10 -21.75 12.88
CA TYR A 115 -2.94 -20.52 13.63
C TYR A 115 -2.99 -20.77 15.14
N LYS A 116 -2.45 -19.82 15.89
CA LYS A 116 -2.56 -19.74 17.35
C LYS A 116 -3.45 -18.54 17.68
N VAL A 117 -4.55 -18.76 18.39
CA VAL A 117 -5.40 -17.67 18.88
C VAL A 117 -4.62 -16.84 19.89
N LEU A 118 -4.77 -15.53 19.82
CA LEU A 118 -4.15 -14.55 20.71
C LEU A 118 -5.22 -13.90 21.59
N SER A 119 -4.90 -13.71 22.86
CA SER A 119 -5.61 -12.78 23.73
C SER A 119 -5.24 -11.33 23.41
N ASP A 120 -6.02 -10.36 23.85
CA ASP A 120 -5.69 -8.94 23.71
C ASP A 120 -4.33 -8.60 24.33
N LEU A 121 -3.99 -9.23 25.46
CA LEU A 121 -2.68 -9.08 26.11
C LEU A 121 -1.54 -9.64 25.23
N ASP A 122 -1.78 -10.77 24.51
CA ASP A 122 -0.77 -11.31 23.59
C ASP A 122 -0.56 -10.38 22.40
N VAL A 123 -1.66 -9.79 21.86
CA VAL A 123 -1.56 -8.80 20.79
C VAL A 123 -0.83 -7.54 21.28
N GLU A 124 -1.15 -7.04 22.48
CA GLU A 124 -0.47 -5.90 23.10
C GLU A 124 1.04 -6.14 23.19
N LYS A 125 1.46 -7.27 23.76
CA LYS A 125 2.88 -7.64 23.89
C LYS A 125 3.56 -7.74 22.52
N LEU A 126 2.90 -8.33 21.55
CA LEU A 126 3.40 -8.43 20.16
C LEU A 126 3.63 -7.04 19.56
N LEU A 127 2.69 -6.11 19.71
CA LEU A 127 2.79 -4.73 19.20
C LEU A 127 3.89 -3.93 19.92
N GLN A 128 4.04 -4.09 21.25
CA GLN A 128 5.12 -3.50 22.03
C GLN A 128 6.49 -3.97 21.55
N GLY A 129 6.63 -5.25 21.22
CA GLY A 129 7.85 -5.83 20.66
C GLY A 129 8.31 -5.14 19.38
N TYR A 130 7.41 -4.66 18.52
CA TYR A 130 7.77 -3.89 17.33
C TYR A 130 8.30 -2.48 17.63
N LYS A 131 7.83 -1.82 18.70
CA LYS A 131 8.28 -0.47 19.09
C LYS A 131 9.65 -0.47 19.77
N HIS A 132 9.93 -1.46 20.62
CA HIS A 132 11.04 -1.40 21.56
C HIS A 132 12.28 -2.21 21.18
N THR A 133 12.22 -3.04 20.14
CA THR A 133 13.28 -4.02 19.92
C THR A 133 14.24 -3.63 18.81
N ALA A 134 15.26 -2.85 19.16
CA ALA A 134 16.55 -2.96 18.47
C ALA A 134 17.26 -4.30 18.83
N LEU A 135 16.83 -4.96 19.90
CA LEU A 135 17.43 -6.16 20.48
C LEU A 135 16.36 -7.14 20.99
N GLY A 136 15.20 -7.24 20.35
CA GLY A 136 14.16 -8.20 20.73
C GLY A 136 14.61 -9.65 20.66
N MET A 137 15.46 -10.00 21.58
CA MET A 137 15.78 -11.36 21.93
C MET A 137 14.71 -11.90 22.87
N GLU A 138 13.48 -12.00 22.41
CA GLU A 138 12.52 -12.93 23.04
C GLU A 138 11.66 -13.54 21.97
N ASN A 139 11.87 -14.85 21.88
CA ASN A 139 11.00 -15.94 21.48
C ASN A 139 11.19 -16.54 20.09
N ASP A 140 11.50 -17.78 20.19
CA ASP A 140 11.41 -18.99 19.36
C ASP A 140 10.21 -19.13 18.39
N ASP A 141 9.68 -18.04 17.85
CA ASP A 141 8.61 -18.11 16.85
C ASP A 141 9.18 -17.83 15.44
N ASP A 142 10.01 -18.76 15.00
CA ASP A 142 10.63 -18.77 13.66
C ASP A 142 9.63 -18.77 12.50
N ASP A 143 8.35 -19.02 12.77
CA ASP A 143 7.33 -19.20 11.75
C ASP A 143 6.57 -17.92 11.35
N PHE A 144 6.69 -16.81 12.09
CA PHE A 144 5.94 -15.59 11.78
C PHE A 144 6.74 -14.66 10.84
N ARG A 145 6.65 -14.93 9.54
CA ARG A 145 7.48 -14.35 8.48
C ARG A 145 6.62 -13.60 7.48
N ILE A 146 6.50 -12.27 7.65
CA ILE A 146 5.66 -11.40 6.84
C ILE A 146 6.51 -10.34 6.16
N SER A 147 6.30 -10.15 4.85
CA SER A 147 6.86 -9.06 4.07
C SER A 147 5.75 -8.09 3.65
N ILE A 148 5.72 -6.90 4.26
CA ILE A 148 4.77 -5.86 3.93
C ILE A 148 5.53 -4.59 3.54
N ALA A 149 5.33 -4.13 2.31
CA ALA A 149 5.94 -2.93 1.76
C ALA A 149 5.55 -1.64 2.53
N GLY A 150 6.35 -0.58 2.38
CA GLY A 150 6.11 0.75 2.95
C GLY A 150 7.10 1.17 4.04
N ALA A 151 7.03 2.43 4.48
CA ALA A 151 8.00 3.04 5.38
C ALA A 151 7.59 3.02 6.86
N GLN A 152 6.30 2.86 7.16
CA GLN A 152 5.75 2.83 8.52
C GLN A 152 5.93 1.44 9.16
N GLU A 153 6.21 1.40 10.48
CA GLU A 153 6.21 0.14 11.24
C GLU A 153 4.82 -0.48 11.27
N LYS A 154 4.75 -1.73 10.88
CA LYS A 154 3.51 -2.49 10.78
C LYS A 154 3.77 -3.98 10.94
N THR A 155 2.75 -4.68 11.38
CA THR A 155 2.69 -6.15 11.37
C THR A 155 1.38 -6.60 10.74
N ALA A 156 1.12 -7.89 10.66
CA ALA A 156 -0.18 -8.38 10.22
C ALA A 156 -0.60 -9.60 11.03
N LEU A 157 -1.90 -9.73 11.22
CA LEU A 157 -2.52 -10.83 11.96
C LEU A 157 -3.64 -11.46 11.12
N LEU A 158 -4.08 -12.64 11.56
CA LEU A 158 -5.27 -13.30 11.03
C LEU A 158 -6.46 -13.02 11.98
N LYS A 159 -7.59 -12.62 11.43
CA LYS A 159 -8.84 -12.50 12.18
C LYS A 159 -9.75 -13.69 11.87
N ILE A 160 -10.13 -14.43 12.89
CA ILE A 160 -11.03 -15.59 12.81
C ILE A 160 -12.28 -15.28 13.64
N GLY A 161 -13.37 -15.00 12.96
CA GLY A 161 -14.56 -14.45 13.63
C GLY A 161 -14.24 -13.14 14.35
N GLN A 162 -14.35 -13.12 15.67
CA GLN A 162 -14.01 -11.95 16.50
C GLN A 162 -12.63 -12.06 17.17
N GLN A 163 -11.89 -13.14 16.93
CA GLN A 163 -10.60 -13.40 17.58
C GLN A 163 -9.43 -13.05 16.67
N TRP A 164 -8.37 -12.51 17.27
CA TRP A 164 -7.08 -12.33 16.62
C TRP A 164 -6.25 -13.59 16.76
N ALA A 165 -5.49 -13.91 15.72
CA ALA A 165 -4.65 -15.08 15.69
C ALA A 165 -3.32 -14.80 14.97
N LYS A 166 -2.30 -15.49 15.40
CA LYS A 166 -0.99 -15.54 14.73
C LYS A 166 -1.00 -16.72 13.76
N PRO A 167 -0.94 -16.47 12.45
CA PRO A 167 -0.88 -17.56 11.47
C PRO A 167 0.46 -18.28 11.55
N THR A 168 0.46 -19.59 11.26
CA THR A 168 1.65 -20.44 11.17
C THR A 168 1.72 -21.14 9.82
N GLY A 169 2.91 -21.63 9.46
CA GLY A 169 3.15 -22.32 8.20
C GLY A 169 2.85 -21.45 6.98
N SER A 170 1.96 -21.91 6.11
CA SER A 170 1.56 -21.24 4.87
C SER A 170 0.26 -20.40 5.00
N THR A 171 -0.33 -20.35 6.20
CA THR A 171 -1.56 -19.58 6.47
C THR A 171 -1.33 -18.08 6.26
N PRO A 172 -2.16 -17.39 5.47
CA PRO A 172 -2.00 -15.96 5.26
C PRO A 172 -2.54 -15.14 6.44
N THR A 173 -2.04 -13.91 6.56
CA THR A 173 -2.66 -12.87 7.39
C THR A 173 -3.87 -12.25 6.69
N SER A 174 -4.82 -11.71 7.44
CA SER A 174 -6.02 -11.06 6.91
C SER A 174 -6.09 -9.56 7.18
N HIS A 175 -5.32 -9.05 8.15
CA HIS A 175 -5.31 -7.63 8.52
C HIS A 175 -3.87 -7.15 8.73
N ILE A 176 -3.61 -5.92 8.28
CA ILE A 176 -2.38 -5.18 8.57
C ILE A 176 -2.64 -4.32 9.79
N MET A 177 -1.74 -4.40 10.78
CA MET A 177 -1.74 -3.58 11.99
C MET A 177 -0.68 -2.49 11.83
N LYS A 178 -1.10 -1.27 11.54
CA LYS A 178 -0.22 -0.10 11.42
C LYS A 178 -0.08 0.56 12.77
N LEU A 179 1.16 0.69 13.25
CA LEU A 179 1.47 1.42 14.48
C LEU A 179 1.49 2.93 14.20
N PRO A 180 1.22 3.80 15.20
CA PRO A 180 1.46 5.22 15.06
C PRO A 180 2.88 5.52 14.58
N MET A 181 3.04 6.48 13.67
CA MET A 181 4.35 6.85 13.14
C MET A 181 5.25 7.55 14.17
N GLY A 182 4.65 8.04 15.26
CA GLY A 182 5.37 8.68 16.35
C GLY A 182 5.85 10.09 16.01
N GLU A 183 6.76 10.59 16.84
CA GLU A 183 7.37 11.91 16.66
C GLU A 183 8.61 11.81 15.77
N LEU A 184 8.81 12.83 14.94
CA LEU A 184 10.03 13.05 14.14
C LEU A 184 10.75 14.31 14.68
N PRO A 185 11.51 14.21 15.79
CA PRO A 185 12.05 15.37 16.50
C PRO A 185 12.98 16.23 15.65
N GLN A 186 13.69 15.62 14.68
CA GLN A 186 14.64 16.32 13.79
C GLN A 186 13.96 17.38 12.93
N VAL A 187 12.68 17.21 12.63
CA VAL A 187 11.87 18.13 11.82
C VAL A 187 10.68 18.72 12.56
N GLY A 188 10.53 18.41 13.87
CA GLY A 188 9.45 18.91 14.71
C GLY A 188 8.06 18.44 14.30
N ILE A 189 7.95 17.27 13.70
CA ILE A 189 6.68 16.71 13.22
C ILE A 189 6.22 15.61 14.18
N ASP A 190 4.98 15.76 14.66
CA ASP A 190 4.30 14.78 15.51
C ASP A 190 3.23 14.04 14.66
N LEU A 191 3.40 12.73 14.54
CA LEU A 191 2.51 11.80 13.82
C LEU A 191 1.97 10.70 14.75
N THR A 192 1.89 10.96 16.05
CA THR A 192 1.34 10.00 17.02
C THR A 192 -0.11 9.65 16.79
N ASP A 193 -0.86 10.50 16.06
CA ASP A 193 -2.25 10.28 15.66
C ASP A 193 -2.38 9.96 14.16
N SER A 194 -1.34 9.36 13.56
CA SER A 194 -1.37 8.93 12.15
C SER A 194 -2.44 7.86 11.88
N CYS A 195 -2.78 7.03 12.86
CA CYS A 195 -3.86 6.04 12.75
C CYS A 195 -5.21 6.70 12.52
N GLU A 196 -5.53 7.70 13.30
CA GLU A 196 -6.77 8.47 13.20
C GLU A 196 -6.81 9.30 11.92
N ASN A 197 -5.67 9.88 11.54
CA ASN A 197 -5.55 10.62 10.30
C ASN A 197 -5.86 9.74 9.08
N GLU A 198 -5.23 8.56 8.98
CA GLU A 198 -5.51 7.63 7.88
C GLU A 198 -6.95 7.14 7.89
N PHE A 199 -7.51 6.84 9.08
CA PHE A 199 -8.91 6.44 9.22
C PHE A 199 -9.86 7.49 8.65
N ILE A 200 -9.75 8.77 9.07
CA ILE A 200 -10.58 9.87 8.55
C ILE A 200 -10.42 10.04 7.04
N CYS A 201 -9.19 9.97 6.53
CA CYS A 201 -8.94 10.13 5.10
C CYS A 201 -9.57 9.01 4.27
N LEU A 202 -9.52 7.76 4.73
CA LEU A 202 -10.16 6.63 4.07
C LEU A 202 -11.70 6.73 4.15
N GLU A 203 -12.26 7.15 5.28
CA GLU A 203 -13.71 7.35 5.41
C GLU A 203 -14.20 8.53 4.56
N LEU A 204 -13.44 9.63 4.43
CA LEU A 204 -13.74 10.71 3.46
C LEU A 204 -13.70 10.19 2.02
N ALA A 205 -12.68 9.40 1.66
CA ALA A 205 -12.61 8.80 0.33
C ALA A 205 -13.85 7.92 0.07
N ARG A 206 -14.27 7.11 1.04
CA ARG A 206 -15.49 6.30 0.96
C ARG A 206 -16.74 7.15 0.81
N ALA A 207 -16.84 8.26 1.56
CA ALA A 207 -17.97 9.20 1.48
C ALA A 207 -18.06 9.86 0.10
N PHE A 208 -16.93 10.08 -0.58
CA PHE A 208 -16.84 10.52 -1.98
C PHE A 208 -16.93 9.38 -3.00
N SER A 209 -17.43 8.21 -2.59
CA SER A 209 -17.70 7.06 -3.46
C SER A 209 -16.47 6.40 -4.09
N PHE A 210 -15.31 6.48 -3.44
CA PHE A 210 -14.20 5.62 -3.78
C PHE A 210 -14.35 4.24 -3.14
N ASN A 211 -13.85 3.22 -3.83
CA ASN A 211 -13.59 1.93 -3.23
C ASN A 211 -12.28 2.04 -2.42
N VAL A 212 -12.34 1.79 -1.12
CA VAL A 212 -11.22 1.95 -0.19
C VAL A 212 -11.06 0.72 0.69
N ALA A 213 -9.85 0.47 1.17
CA ALA A 213 -9.59 -0.56 2.17
C ALA A 213 -10.45 -0.33 3.43
N ASN A 214 -10.99 -1.39 4.00
CA ASN A 214 -11.68 -1.30 5.28
C ASN A 214 -10.66 -1.11 6.40
N SER A 215 -10.91 -0.16 7.29
CA SER A 215 -9.99 0.14 8.37
C SER A 215 -10.74 0.48 9.65
N GLU A 216 -10.09 0.23 10.78
CA GLU A 216 -10.62 0.47 12.12
C GLU A 216 -9.49 0.84 13.06
N VAL A 217 -9.67 1.86 13.91
CA VAL A 217 -8.73 2.19 14.98
C VAL A 217 -9.03 1.29 16.17
N LEU A 218 -8.05 0.48 16.57
CA LEU A 218 -8.16 -0.49 17.65
C LEU A 218 -7.16 -0.19 18.77
N TYR A 219 -7.53 -0.62 19.97
CA TYR A 219 -6.71 -0.53 21.18
C TYR A 219 -6.55 -1.91 21.79
N PHE A 220 -5.30 -2.28 22.09
CA PHE A 220 -4.93 -3.47 22.85
C PHE A 220 -4.13 -3.02 24.05
N GLY A 221 -4.77 -2.92 25.24
CA GLY A 221 -4.20 -2.21 26.36
C GLY A 221 -3.84 -0.77 26.00
N ASP A 222 -2.58 -0.39 26.17
CA ASP A 222 -2.05 0.94 25.83
C ASP A 222 -1.59 1.06 24.36
N GLN A 223 -1.70 -0.02 23.56
CA GLN A 223 -1.26 -0.01 22.17
C GLN A 223 -2.39 0.35 21.22
N LYS A 224 -2.26 1.51 20.57
CA LYS A 224 -3.14 1.95 19.48
C LYS A 224 -2.62 1.45 18.14
N VAL A 225 -3.50 0.98 17.26
CA VAL A 225 -3.20 0.60 15.88
C VAL A 225 -4.32 0.99 14.93
N LEU A 226 -3.99 1.23 13.67
CA LEU A 226 -4.95 1.16 12.58
C LEU A 226 -4.94 -0.27 12.02
N SER A 227 -6.02 -0.99 12.21
CA SER A 227 -6.25 -2.29 11.60
C SER A 227 -6.84 -2.08 10.21
N VAL A 228 -6.14 -2.56 9.19
CA VAL A 228 -6.57 -2.46 7.78
C VAL A 228 -6.82 -3.86 7.25
N GLU A 229 -8.08 -4.14 6.84
CA GLU A 229 -8.42 -5.40 6.19
C GLU A 229 -7.68 -5.53 4.86
N ARG A 230 -7.04 -6.67 4.65
CA ARG A 230 -6.31 -6.97 3.43
C ARG A 230 -7.28 -7.31 2.30
N PHE A 231 -7.48 -6.39 1.38
CA PHE A 231 -8.30 -6.59 0.19
C PHE A 231 -7.70 -7.62 -0.79
N ASP A 232 -6.42 -7.97 -0.63
CA ASP A 232 -5.74 -9.03 -1.37
C ASP A 232 -5.91 -10.41 -0.73
N ARG A 233 -6.90 -10.55 0.17
CA ARG A 233 -7.28 -11.80 0.83
C ARG A 233 -8.78 -12.06 0.62
N LYS A 234 -9.13 -13.33 0.38
CA LYS A 234 -10.51 -13.75 0.20
C LYS A 234 -10.70 -15.16 0.70
N TYR A 235 -11.67 -15.37 1.57
CA TYR A 235 -12.04 -16.73 1.96
C TYR A 235 -12.53 -17.54 0.76
N ALA A 236 -12.18 -18.81 0.70
CA ALA A 236 -12.79 -19.76 -0.20
C ALA A 236 -14.30 -19.83 0.03
N SER A 237 -15.07 -20.27 -0.96
CA SER A 237 -16.55 -20.27 -0.89
C SER A 237 -17.10 -21.13 0.26
N ASP A 238 -16.35 -22.14 0.68
CA ASP A 238 -16.65 -23.04 1.81
C ASP A 238 -16.08 -22.54 3.15
N GLY A 239 -15.34 -21.40 3.15
CA GLY A 239 -14.70 -20.86 4.33
C GLY A 239 -13.46 -21.62 4.84
N SER A 240 -13.07 -22.71 4.17
CA SER A 240 -12.01 -23.62 4.65
C SER A 240 -10.61 -23.01 4.69
N TRP A 241 -10.32 -22.06 3.84
CA TRP A 241 -9.02 -21.40 3.76
C TRP A 241 -9.11 -19.98 3.22
N LEU A 242 -8.03 -19.21 3.40
CA LEU A 242 -7.91 -17.82 2.97
C LEU A 242 -7.02 -17.72 1.73
N MET A 243 -7.61 -17.41 0.59
CA MET A 243 -6.90 -17.23 -0.67
C MET A 243 -6.16 -15.90 -0.69
N ARG A 244 -4.97 -15.89 -1.29
CA ARG A 244 -4.23 -14.70 -1.67
C ARG A 244 -4.63 -14.28 -3.08
N LEU A 245 -5.01 -13.02 -3.26
CA LEU A 245 -5.33 -12.46 -4.58
C LEU A 245 -4.06 -11.80 -5.15
N PRO A 246 -3.61 -12.18 -6.34
CA PRO A 246 -2.46 -11.56 -6.98
C PRO A 246 -2.68 -10.06 -7.17
N GLN A 247 -1.76 -9.27 -6.64
CA GLN A 247 -1.72 -7.83 -6.81
C GLN A 247 -0.28 -7.33 -6.83
N GLU A 248 -0.08 -6.14 -7.38
CA GLU A 248 1.18 -5.42 -7.36
C GLU A 248 0.95 -3.91 -7.34
N ASP A 249 1.91 -3.14 -6.80
CA ASP A 249 1.87 -1.68 -6.86
C ASP A 249 2.29 -1.15 -8.26
N PHE A 250 2.03 0.14 -8.53
CA PHE A 250 2.34 0.71 -9.85
C PHE A 250 3.85 0.77 -10.13
N CYS A 251 4.69 0.85 -9.10
CA CYS A 251 6.15 0.75 -9.31
C CYS A 251 6.54 -0.66 -9.77
N GLN A 252 6.01 -1.71 -9.14
CA GLN A 252 6.19 -3.09 -9.59
C GLN A 252 5.69 -3.29 -11.02
N ALA A 253 4.46 -2.83 -11.30
CA ALA A 253 3.82 -2.96 -12.60
C ALA A 253 4.62 -2.30 -13.74
N MET A 254 5.34 -1.22 -13.43
CA MET A 254 6.18 -0.47 -14.39
C MET A 254 7.66 -0.87 -14.31
N GLY A 255 8.07 -1.79 -13.43
CA GLY A 255 9.46 -2.20 -13.25
C GLY A 255 10.36 -1.13 -12.62
N ILE A 256 9.77 -0.20 -11.85
CA ILE A 256 10.45 0.94 -11.22
C ILE A 256 10.93 0.54 -9.82
N SER A 257 12.12 1.00 -9.43
CA SER A 257 12.71 0.76 -8.11
C SER A 257 11.88 1.41 -6.98
N SER A 258 11.83 0.77 -5.81
CA SER A 258 11.24 1.32 -4.58
C SER A 258 11.86 2.66 -4.18
N ALA A 259 13.14 2.87 -4.48
CA ALA A 259 13.85 4.14 -4.26
C ALA A 259 13.36 5.28 -5.16
N GLN A 260 12.68 4.98 -6.26
CA GLN A 260 12.16 5.93 -7.24
C GLN A 260 10.63 6.03 -7.21
N LYS A 261 10.00 5.81 -6.07
CA LYS A 261 8.54 5.82 -5.96
C LYS A 261 7.89 7.19 -6.19
N TYR A 262 8.62 8.29 -5.97
CA TYR A 262 8.17 9.65 -6.23
C TYR A 262 8.51 10.09 -7.65
N GLN A 263 7.62 10.86 -8.27
CA GLN A 263 7.87 11.39 -9.61
C GLN A 263 9.11 12.31 -9.65
N SER A 264 9.42 13.04 -8.55
CA SER A 264 10.62 13.86 -8.45
C SER A 264 11.92 13.06 -8.55
N ASP A 265 11.87 11.78 -8.19
CA ASP A 265 13.03 10.89 -8.14
C ASP A 265 13.09 9.95 -9.36
N GLY A 266 12.27 10.22 -10.37
CA GLY A 266 12.19 9.43 -11.60
C GLY A 266 11.07 8.40 -11.61
N GLY A 267 10.20 8.39 -10.60
CA GLY A 267 9.03 7.52 -10.52
C GLY A 267 7.85 7.96 -11.40
N PRO A 268 6.72 7.23 -11.32
CA PRO A 268 5.61 7.48 -12.20
C PRO A 268 4.85 8.75 -11.84
N GLY A 269 4.51 9.55 -12.84
CA GLY A 269 3.59 10.67 -12.73
C GLY A 269 2.19 10.31 -13.19
N ILE A 270 1.27 11.29 -13.14
CA ILE A 270 -0.14 11.12 -13.53
C ILE A 270 -0.27 10.51 -14.93
N LYS A 271 0.57 10.96 -15.88
CA LYS A 271 0.56 10.45 -17.27
C LYS A 271 0.89 8.96 -17.33
N ASP A 272 1.93 8.55 -16.61
CA ASP A 272 2.40 7.16 -16.65
C ASP A 272 1.37 6.22 -16.02
N CYS A 273 0.78 6.62 -14.90
CA CYS A 273 -0.29 5.88 -14.23
C CYS A 273 -1.54 5.76 -15.11
N LEU A 274 -1.98 6.85 -15.78
CA LEU A 274 -3.12 6.80 -16.69
C LEU A 274 -2.83 5.95 -17.93
N ASN A 275 -1.58 5.93 -18.41
CA ASN A 275 -1.17 5.05 -19.50
C ASN A 275 -1.22 3.58 -19.08
N LEU A 276 -0.70 3.25 -17.87
CA LEU A 276 -0.83 1.91 -17.30
C LEU A 276 -2.30 1.48 -17.30
N LEU A 277 -3.19 2.32 -16.78
CA LEU A 277 -4.61 2.01 -16.65
C LEU A 277 -5.40 2.00 -17.98
N THR A 278 -4.78 2.31 -19.11
CA THR A 278 -5.46 2.28 -20.43
C THR A 278 -5.89 0.86 -20.80
N ALA A 279 -5.14 -0.16 -20.40
CA ALA A 279 -5.43 -1.57 -20.67
C ALA A 279 -6.12 -2.27 -19.47
N SER A 280 -6.58 -1.52 -18.48
CA SER A 280 -7.36 -2.08 -17.36
C SER A 280 -8.66 -2.71 -17.87
N SER A 281 -9.03 -3.86 -17.30
CA SER A 281 -10.31 -4.55 -17.55
C SER A 281 -11.52 -3.75 -17.03
N ASN A 282 -11.30 -2.82 -16.08
CA ASN A 282 -12.33 -1.93 -15.56
C ASN A 282 -12.22 -0.55 -16.23
N GLY A 283 -13.11 -0.24 -17.14
CA GLY A 283 -13.12 1.03 -17.87
C GLY A 283 -13.21 2.30 -17.01
N LYS A 284 -13.50 2.17 -15.69
CA LYS A 284 -13.56 3.30 -14.75
C LYS A 284 -12.24 3.58 -14.04
N ASP A 285 -11.22 2.73 -14.16
CA ASP A 285 -10.00 2.86 -13.37
C ASP A 285 -9.21 4.14 -13.68
N ARG A 286 -9.14 4.55 -14.94
CA ARG A 286 -8.55 5.85 -15.31
C ARG A 286 -9.28 7.03 -14.66
N GLU A 287 -10.60 6.96 -14.60
CA GLU A 287 -11.43 7.97 -13.94
C GLU A 287 -11.20 7.95 -12.43
N THR A 288 -11.22 6.78 -11.82
CA THR A 288 -10.96 6.60 -10.38
C THR A 288 -9.59 7.17 -9.98
N PHE A 289 -8.53 6.85 -10.74
CA PHE A 289 -7.19 7.37 -10.49
C PHE A 289 -7.13 8.90 -10.63
N PHE A 290 -7.74 9.47 -11.69
CA PHE A 290 -7.72 10.92 -11.89
C PHE A 290 -8.49 11.65 -10.78
N ARG A 291 -9.67 11.15 -10.40
CA ARG A 291 -10.44 11.65 -9.26
C ARG A 291 -9.63 11.58 -7.95
N ALA A 292 -8.88 10.50 -7.74
CA ALA A 292 -8.04 10.36 -6.56
C ALA A 292 -6.97 11.47 -6.49
N GLN A 293 -6.40 11.93 -7.61
CA GLN A 293 -5.45 13.05 -7.61
C GLN A 293 -6.10 14.37 -7.17
N ILE A 294 -7.36 14.64 -7.56
CA ILE A 294 -8.12 15.80 -7.11
C ILE A 294 -8.41 15.68 -5.60
N PHE A 295 -8.90 14.53 -5.17
CA PHE A 295 -9.21 14.26 -3.77
C PHE A 295 -7.96 14.41 -2.87
N PHE A 296 -6.83 13.84 -3.27
CA PHE A 296 -5.57 13.94 -2.51
C PHE A 296 -5.12 15.39 -2.35
N TRP A 297 -5.25 16.20 -3.41
CA TRP A 297 -4.96 17.63 -3.29
C TRP A 297 -5.94 18.35 -2.37
N LEU A 298 -7.23 18.03 -2.41
CA LEU A 298 -8.27 18.64 -1.57
C LEU A 298 -8.04 18.38 -0.08
N ILE A 299 -7.62 17.19 0.30
CA ILE A 299 -7.34 16.81 1.69
C ILE A 299 -5.87 16.95 2.08
N ALA A 300 -5.04 17.54 1.21
CA ALA A 300 -3.58 17.62 1.40
C ALA A 300 -2.93 16.26 1.67
N ALA A 301 -3.39 15.18 1.02
CA ALA A 301 -2.72 13.88 1.05
C ALA A 301 -1.55 13.89 0.06
N ILE A 302 -0.42 14.38 0.52
CA ILE A 302 0.72 14.75 -0.33
C ILE A 302 1.59 13.57 -0.74
N ASP A 303 1.43 12.40 -0.09
CA ASP A 303 2.28 11.21 -0.27
C ASP A 303 1.71 10.18 -1.27
N GLY A 304 0.80 10.59 -2.14
CA GLY A 304 0.19 9.71 -3.16
C GLY A 304 1.15 9.35 -4.30
N HIS A 305 2.20 8.60 -4.00
CA HIS A 305 3.20 8.14 -4.97
C HIS A 305 2.82 6.80 -5.63
N GLY A 306 3.67 6.30 -6.56
CA GLY A 306 3.39 5.09 -7.34
C GLY A 306 3.08 3.84 -6.52
N LYS A 307 3.64 3.69 -5.32
CA LYS A 307 3.39 2.53 -4.44
C LYS A 307 2.07 2.62 -3.65
N ASN A 308 1.39 3.77 -3.65
CA ASN A 308 0.08 3.95 -2.98
C ASN A 308 -1.10 3.62 -3.91
N PHE A 309 -0.81 3.12 -5.10
CA PHE A 309 -1.78 2.59 -6.05
C PHE A 309 -1.36 1.20 -6.50
N SER A 310 -2.32 0.28 -6.61
CA SER A 310 -2.06 -1.10 -7.00
C SER A 310 -3.08 -1.60 -8.01
N VAL A 311 -2.74 -2.69 -8.66
CA VAL A 311 -3.66 -3.45 -9.53
C VAL A 311 -3.76 -4.90 -9.07
N PHE A 312 -4.95 -5.48 -9.14
CA PHE A 312 -5.14 -6.91 -9.12
C PHE A 312 -4.74 -7.50 -10.47
N LEU A 313 -3.98 -8.58 -10.43
CA LEU A 313 -3.66 -9.37 -11.62
C LEU A 313 -4.70 -10.48 -11.76
N GLU A 314 -5.50 -10.42 -12.80
CA GLU A 314 -6.61 -11.33 -13.06
C GLU A 314 -6.21 -12.41 -14.11
N PRO A 315 -6.99 -13.48 -14.29
CA PRO A 315 -6.76 -14.44 -15.37
C PRO A 315 -6.68 -13.77 -16.74
N GLU A 316 -6.07 -14.47 -17.72
CA GLU A 316 -5.99 -14.02 -19.13
C GLU A 316 -5.20 -12.71 -19.31
N ASN A 317 -4.25 -12.47 -18.41
CA ASN A 317 -3.38 -11.27 -18.39
C ASN A 317 -4.18 -9.95 -18.27
N THR A 318 -5.38 -9.99 -17.72
CA THR A 318 -6.15 -8.78 -17.42
C THR A 318 -5.78 -8.24 -16.02
N TYR A 319 -6.11 -6.98 -15.76
CA TYR A 319 -5.87 -6.35 -14.45
C TYR A 319 -6.85 -5.21 -14.24
N LYS A 320 -7.03 -4.80 -12.98
CA LYS A 320 -7.84 -3.65 -12.57
C LYS A 320 -7.31 -3.04 -11.28
N MET A 321 -7.61 -1.76 -11.03
CA MET A 321 -7.22 -1.10 -9.78
C MET A 321 -7.77 -1.83 -8.55
N THR A 322 -6.97 -1.81 -7.48
CA THR A 322 -7.38 -2.20 -6.14
C THR A 322 -8.16 -1.07 -5.45
N PRO A 323 -8.77 -1.31 -4.28
CA PRO A 323 -9.21 -0.24 -3.39
C PRO A 323 -8.08 0.75 -3.08
N LEU A 324 -8.39 2.01 -2.77
CA LEU A 324 -7.42 2.99 -2.25
C LEU A 324 -7.01 2.62 -0.83
N TYR A 325 -5.77 2.90 -0.47
CA TYR A 325 -5.16 2.63 0.82
C TYR A 325 -4.04 3.65 1.10
N ASP A 326 -3.61 3.73 2.35
CA ASP A 326 -2.43 4.52 2.76
C ASP A 326 -2.58 6.01 2.42
N VAL A 327 -3.71 6.60 2.82
CA VAL A 327 -4.06 8.00 2.54
C VAL A 327 -4.00 8.80 3.84
N LEU A 328 -3.04 9.71 3.96
CA LEU A 328 -2.86 10.59 5.13
C LEU A 328 -2.87 12.06 4.72
N SER A 329 -3.57 12.88 5.49
CA SER A 329 -3.61 14.33 5.31
C SER A 329 -2.46 15.04 6.02
N ALA A 330 -1.86 16.02 5.39
CA ALA A 330 -0.90 16.92 6.02
C ALA A 330 -1.54 18.03 6.86
N PHE A 331 -2.86 18.23 6.80
CA PHE A 331 -3.53 19.31 7.53
C PHE A 331 -3.30 19.31 9.04
N PRO A 332 -3.35 18.17 9.77
CA PRO A 332 -3.08 18.19 11.21
C PRO A 332 -1.69 18.73 11.56
N VAL A 333 -0.68 18.38 10.73
CA VAL A 333 0.70 18.84 10.92
C VAL A 333 0.87 20.31 10.52
N MET A 334 0.17 20.77 9.48
CA MET A 334 0.15 22.19 9.09
C MET A 334 -0.50 23.07 10.16
N THR A 335 -1.58 22.61 10.78
CA THR A 335 -2.27 23.34 11.85
C THR A 335 -1.36 23.54 13.06
N LYS A 336 -0.54 22.55 13.40
CA LYS A 336 0.51 22.65 14.42
C LYS A 336 1.73 23.49 14.00
N LYS A 337 1.71 24.08 12.77
CA LYS A 337 2.80 24.87 12.14
C LYS A 337 4.13 24.12 11.95
N ALA A 338 4.14 22.80 12.11
CA ALA A 338 5.32 21.97 11.88
C ALA A 338 5.63 21.83 10.37
N LEU A 339 4.62 21.92 9.50
CA LEU A 339 4.77 22.00 8.06
C LEU A 339 4.23 23.34 7.52
N GLN A 340 5.03 23.99 6.67
CA GLN A 340 4.61 25.20 5.99
C GLN A 340 3.98 24.84 4.63
N PRO A 341 2.72 25.25 4.35
CA PRO A 341 2.03 24.90 3.09
C PRO A 341 2.85 25.18 1.83
N GLN A 342 3.62 26.28 1.81
CA GLN A 342 4.43 26.71 0.67
C GLN A 342 5.64 25.81 0.40
N LYS A 343 6.04 24.95 1.36
CA LYS A 343 7.21 24.06 1.24
C LYS A 343 6.83 22.64 0.86
N ILE A 344 5.58 22.24 1.06
CA ILE A 344 5.13 20.87 0.75
C ILE A 344 4.87 20.69 -0.73
N LYS A 345 5.16 19.47 -1.22
CA LYS A 345 4.96 19.08 -2.61
C LYS A 345 4.05 17.87 -2.68
N MET A 346 3.23 17.80 -3.73
CA MET A 346 2.53 16.57 -4.08
C MET A 346 3.51 15.55 -4.65
N ALA A 347 3.26 14.27 -4.39
CA ALA A 347 4.07 13.17 -4.95
C ALA A 347 4.04 13.13 -6.48
N MET A 348 2.92 13.56 -7.08
CA MET A 348 2.77 13.68 -8.53
C MET A 348 2.44 15.13 -8.90
N SER A 349 3.14 15.64 -9.93
CA SER A 349 2.98 17.02 -10.39
C SER A 349 1.75 17.20 -11.26
N LEU A 350 1.19 18.40 -11.21
CA LEU A 350 0.17 18.87 -12.15
C LEU A 350 0.80 19.79 -13.21
N LYS A 351 0.14 19.90 -14.34
CA LYS A 351 0.55 20.69 -15.48
C LYS A 351 -0.38 21.86 -15.71
N GLY A 352 0.21 23.04 -15.81
CA GLY A 352 -0.41 24.23 -16.34
C GLY A 352 0.47 24.78 -17.47
N LYS A 353 0.70 26.09 -17.51
CA LYS A 353 1.76 26.68 -18.33
C LYS A 353 3.14 26.13 -17.90
N ASN A 354 3.29 25.92 -16.58
CA ASN A 354 4.46 25.31 -15.96
C ASN A 354 4.08 23.99 -15.26
N THR A 355 5.08 23.27 -14.73
CA THR A 355 4.85 22.10 -13.86
C THR A 355 4.69 22.58 -12.42
N HIS A 356 3.61 22.14 -11.76
CA HIS A 356 3.29 22.50 -10.39
C HIS A 356 3.46 21.31 -9.46
N TRP A 357 4.40 21.43 -8.54
CA TRP A 357 4.70 20.45 -7.49
C TRP A 357 4.17 20.88 -6.13
N LYS A 358 4.31 22.18 -5.83
CA LYS A 358 3.96 22.70 -4.53
C LYS A 358 2.44 22.69 -4.34
N TRP A 359 2.01 22.06 -3.27
CA TRP A 359 0.60 21.89 -2.96
C TRP A 359 -0.17 23.22 -2.95
N ASP A 360 0.41 24.28 -2.35
CA ASP A 360 -0.21 25.59 -2.22
C ASP A 360 -0.33 26.36 -3.57
N ASP A 361 0.61 26.12 -4.49
CA ASP A 361 0.62 26.73 -5.83
C ASP A 361 -0.40 26.07 -6.78
N ILE A 362 -0.89 24.87 -6.45
CA ILE A 362 -1.84 24.15 -7.28
C ILE A 362 -3.23 24.81 -7.18
N GLN A 363 -3.85 25.01 -8.34
CA GLN A 363 -5.19 25.55 -8.50
C GLN A 363 -6.08 24.55 -9.24
N PRO A 364 -7.42 24.58 -9.06
CA PRO A 364 -8.34 23.65 -9.74
C PRO A 364 -8.15 23.57 -11.25
N ARG A 365 -7.90 24.70 -11.93
CA ARG A 365 -7.62 24.77 -13.36
C ARG A 365 -6.41 23.91 -13.81
N HIS A 366 -5.48 23.61 -12.90
CA HIS A 366 -4.31 22.78 -13.23
C HIS A 366 -4.70 21.31 -13.44
N PHE A 367 -5.80 20.83 -12.83
CA PHE A 367 -6.34 19.50 -13.13
C PHE A 367 -6.90 19.45 -14.55
N VAL A 368 -7.64 20.48 -14.98
CA VAL A 368 -8.16 20.60 -16.35
C VAL A 368 -7.01 20.66 -17.36
N SER A 369 -5.98 21.47 -17.09
CA SER A 369 -4.79 21.57 -17.93
C SER A 369 -4.00 20.28 -18.00
N THR A 370 -3.87 19.57 -16.87
CA THR A 370 -3.24 18.26 -16.81
C THR A 370 -4.01 17.24 -17.63
N ALA A 371 -5.35 17.23 -17.52
CA ALA A 371 -6.21 16.33 -18.28
C ALA A 371 -5.96 16.44 -19.79
N VAL A 372 -5.91 17.67 -20.32
CA VAL A 372 -5.57 17.90 -21.74
C VAL A 372 -4.23 17.28 -22.12
N GLN A 373 -3.18 17.49 -21.31
CA GLN A 373 -1.84 17.01 -21.62
C GLN A 373 -1.70 15.49 -21.55
N VAL A 374 -2.46 14.84 -20.66
CA VAL A 374 -2.42 13.37 -20.51
C VAL A 374 -3.49 12.65 -21.32
N LYS A 375 -4.17 13.37 -22.22
CA LYS A 375 -5.27 12.86 -23.06
C LYS A 375 -6.42 12.23 -22.24
N TYR A 376 -6.76 12.91 -21.15
CA TYR A 376 -7.97 12.64 -20.36
C TYR A 376 -9.01 13.72 -20.68
N PRO A 377 -10.32 13.41 -20.76
CA PRO A 377 -11.36 14.41 -21.06
C PRO A 377 -11.35 15.58 -20.07
N SER A 378 -11.13 16.79 -20.56
CA SER A 378 -11.03 18.01 -19.74
C SER A 378 -12.34 18.42 -19.09
N ASP A 379 -13.46 18.19 -19.77
CA ASP A 379 -14.81 18.35 -19.27
C ASP A 379 -15.09 17.44 -18.07
N LYS A 380 -14.67 16.17 -18.15
CA LYS A 380 -14.75 15.25 -17.02
C LYS A 380 -13.87 15.71 -15.85
N ALA A 381 -12.66 16.23 -16.12
CA ALA A 381 -11.79 16.75 -15.06
C ALA A 381 -12.44 17.92 -14.30
N ALA A 382 -13.10 18.85 -15.04
CA ALA A 382 -13.87 19.94 -14.44
C ALA A 382 -15.05 19.40 -13.62
N ALA A 383 -15.86 18.50 -14.19
CA ALA A 383 -17.00 17.91 -13.52
C ALA A 383 -16.61 17.12 -12.25
N HIS A 384 -15.45 16.45 -12.24
CA HIS A 384 -14.97 15.77 -11.04
C HIS A 384 -14.63 16.76 -9.92
N TYR A 385 -14.00 17.89 -10.24
CA TYR A 385 -13.73 18.93 -9.24
C TYR A 385 -15.04 19.49 -8.66
N GLU A 386 -15.98 19.86 -9.53
CA GLU A 386 -17.32 20.36 -9.12
C GLU A 386 -18.04 19.32 -8.25
N TYR A 387 -18.02 18.04 -8.61
CA TYR A 387 -18.60 16.98 -7.79
C TYR A 387 -18.03 16.96 -6.37
N PHE A 388 -16.71 17.12 -6.21
CA PHE A 388 -16.12 17.18 -4.87
C PHE A 388 -16.61 18.40 -4.11
N VAL A 389 -16.60 19.59 -4.73
CA VAL A 389 -17.04 20.84 -4.11
C VAL A 389 -18.50 20.75 -3.63
N ASP A 390 -19.39 20.24 -4.49
CA ASP A 390 -20.83 20.13 -4.19
C ASP A 390 -21.13 19.12 -3.07
N ASN A 391 -20.24 18.17 -2.84
CA ASN A 391 -20.46 17.08 -1.88
C ASN A 391 -19.62 17.17 -0.60
N VAL A 392 -18.85 18.24 -0.37
CA VAL A 392 -17.97 18.38 0.81
C VAL A 392 -18.75 18.22 2.11
N GLU A 393 -19.82 18.97 2.32
CA GLU A 393 -20.56 18.95 3.58
C GLU A 393 -21.27 17.60 3.82
N ASN A 394 -21.81 17.00 2.76
CA ASN A 394 -22.40 15.66 2.85
C ASN A 394 -21.35 14.59 3.18
N ALA A 395 -20.15 14.69 2.61
CA ALA A 395 -19.07 13.76 2.91
C ALA A 395 -18.59 13.91 4.36
N ILE A 396 -18.42 15.15 4.83
CA ILE A 396 -18.02 15.43 6.22
C ILE A 396 -19.08 14.88 7.19
N ALA A 397 -20.36 15.19 6.99
CA ALA A 397 -21.43 14.72 7.86
C ALA A 397 -21.49 13.19 7.97
N LYS A 398 -21.24 12.47 6.84
CA LYS A 398 -21.15 11.01 6.86
C LYS A 398 -19.99 10.48 7.69
N VAL A 399 -18.86 11.19 7.67
CA VAL A 399 -17.66 10.78 8.43
C VAL A 399 -17.81 11.11 9.90
N GLU A 400 -18.36 12.29 10.24
CA GLU A 400 -18.65 12.69 11.62
C GLU A 400 -19.49 11.65 12.36
N GLY A 401 -20.48 11.03 11.69
CA GLY A 401 -21.30 9.96 12.24
C GLY A 401 -20.57 8.63 12.49
N LYS A 402 -19.30 8.51 12.08
CA LYS A 402 -18.48 7.30 12.25
C LYS A 402 -17.29 7.51 13.19
N ILE A 403 -17.04 8.73 13.63
CA ILE A 403 -15.94 9.05 14.54
C ILE A 403 -16.25 8.48 15.92
N PRO A 404 -15.37 7.64 16.52
CA PRO A 404 -15.55 7.15 17.88
C PRO A 404 -15.47 8.28 18.91
N ASP A 405 -16.13 8.12 20.08
CA ASP A 405 -16.18 9.12 21.15
C ASP A 405 -14.79 9.52 21.69
N ASN A 406 -13.83 8.59 21.67
CA ASN A 406 -12.46 8.82 22.16
C ASN A 406 -11.49 9.32 21.07
N PHE A 407 -12.01 9.71 19.92
CA PHE A 407 -11.20 10.19 18.80
C PHE A 407 -10.65 11.60 19.08
N PRO A 408 -9.36 11.91 18.76
CA PRO A 408 -8.80 13.24 18.99
C PRO A 408 -9.45 14.28 18.06
N PRO A 409 -10.26 15.23 18.61
CA PRO A 409 -11.10 16.14 17.80
C PRO A 409 -10.29 16.97 16.82
N TYR A 410 -9.09 17.40 17.20
CA TYR A 410 -8.26 18.28 16.38
C TYR A 410 -7.85 17.67 15.02
N ILE A 411 -7.79 16.33 14.91
CA ILE A 411 -7.47 15.64 13.66
C ILE A 411 -8.62 15.84 12.66
N ALA A 412 -9.85 15.54 13.09
CA ALA A 412 -11.04 15.72 12.26
C ALA A 412 -11.24 17.21 11.90
N GLU A 413 -11.15 18.11 12.88
CA GLU A 413 -11.29 19.56 12.68
C GLU A 413 -10.27 20.09 11.66
N ALA A 414 -8.99 19.71 11.78
CA ALA A 414 -7.96 20.16 10.86
C ALA A 414 -8.23 19.68 9.42
N ILE A 415 -8.62 18.42 9.25
CA ILE A 415 -8.88 17.82 7.93
C ILE A 415 -10.16 18.42 7.33
N PHE A 416 -11.25 18.53 8.07
CA PHE A 416 -12.52 19.05 7.56
C PHE A 416 -12.43 20.55 7.24
N SER A 417 -11.82 21.35 8.13
CA SER A 417 -11.58 22.78 7.88
C SER A 417 -10.68 22.99 6.65
N GLY A 418 -9.61 22.19 6.54
CA GLY A 418 -8.72 22.22 5.40
C GLY A 418 -9.41 21.85 4.09
N LEU A 419 -10.22 20.79 4.09
CA LEU A 419 -11.03 20.37 2.94
C LEU A 419 -12.01 21.45 2.50
N ARG A 420 -12.79 22.05 3.43
CA ARG A 420 -13.69 23.18 3.14
C ARG A 420 -12.96 24.35 2.50
N LYS A 421 -11.81 24.74 3.08
CA LYS A 421 -10.99 25.82 2.55
C LYS A 421 -10.48 25.51 1.15
N GLN A 422 -10.03 24.28 0.90
CA GLN A 422 -9.50 23.92 -0.39
C GLN A 422 -10.60 23.83 -1.46
N ALA A 423 -11.77 23.33 -1.10
CA ALA A 423 -12.94 23.24 -1.98
C ALA A 423 -13.57 24.62 -2.29
N SER A 424 -13.30 25.66 -1.49
CA SER A 424 -13.78 27.02 -1.79
C SER A 424 -13.02 27.71 -2.94
N LYS A 425 -11.93 27.13 -3.44
CA LYS A 425 -11.18 27.66 -4.59
C LYS A 425 -12.01 27.51 -5.86
N LYS A 426 -12.10 28.56 -6.67
CA LYS A 426 -12.87 28.55 -7.92
C LYS A 426 -12.11 27.79 -9.02
N LEU A 427 -12.83 27.10 -9.89
CA LEU A 427 -12.27 26.38 -11.03
C LEU A 427 -11.65 27.37 -12.05
N PHE A 428 -12.31 28.51 -12.29
CA PHE A 428 -11.92 29.60 -13.19
C PHE A 428 -12.03 30.95 -12.52
#